data_264febc749d56e7d397bbd2231a0e228
#
_entry.id   264febc749d56e7d397bbd2231a0e228
#
_cell.length_a   1.000
_cell.length_b   1.000
_cell.length_c   1.000
_cell.angle_alpha   90.00
_cell.angle_beta   90.00
_cell.angle_gamma   90.00
#
_symmetry.space_group_name_H-M   'P 1'
#
loop_
_entity.id
_entity.type
_entity.pdbx_description
1 polymer ?
#
loop_
_entity_poly.entity_id
_entity_poly.type
_entity_poly.pdbx_seq_one_letter_code
_entity_poly.pdbx_strand_id
1 'polypeptide(L)'
;MKKKIQFSLVYRDMWQSSGKFQPRKDQLAKIAPVIIEMGCFSRVETNGGAFEQVNLLAGENPNDAVRAFCKPFNEVGIKTHMLDRGLNALRMYPVPDDVRALMYKVKAKQGTNITRIFDGLNDVRNIIPSIKWAKEGGMTPQCALCITNSPVHTLEYYMNIADQLIAAGAEEICLKDMAGIGQPAFLGKLTKMIKDKYPEIIIQYHGHSGPGLSMASILEVCNNGADIIDTAIEPLSWGKVHPDVISVISMLKNEGFEVPEINMSAYMKARAMTQEFIDEWLGYFINPGNKIMSSLLLGCGLRGGMMGSMMADLGGMRQTINNIRKKKGEEELSMDDLLIKLFDEVEYVWPRVGYPPLVTPFSQYVKNISLMNLLTMEQGKGRFVMMDDSMWGMILGKSGKIPGTIDPELVELAKKQGREFTDVDAHTLLTNALDDFKKEMDENGWDYGQDDEELFELAMHPEQYRNYKSGQAKKNFLADL
;
A
#
# COMPACT_ATOMS: atom_id res chain seq x y z
N MET A 1 18.51 24.32 -18.74
CA MET A 1 17.34 23.85 -17.96
C MET A 1 17.67 22.48 -17.39
N LYS A 2 17.28 22.19 -16.16
CA LYS A 2 17.31 20.85 -15.61
C LYS A 2 16.30 19.96 -16.35
N LYS A 3 16.32 18.65 -16.05
CA LYS A 3 15.45 17.62 -16.63
C LYS A 3 13.96 17.99 -16.51
N LYS A 4 13.16 17.51 -17.44
CA LYS A 4 11.69 17.53 -17.37
C LYS A 4 11.20 16.52 -16.34
N ILE A 5 10.32 16.96 -15.44
CA ILE A 5 9.65 16.11 -14.42
C ILE A 5 8.16 15.99 -14.78
N GLN A 6 7.66 14.78 -14.71
CA GLN A 6 6.25 14.46 -14.89
C GLN A 6 5.59 14.22 -13.52
N PHE A 7 4.25 14.34 -13.49
CA PHE A 7 3.48 14.10 -12.27
C PHE A 7 2.42 13.03 -12.48
N SER A 8 2.22 12.25 -11.41
CA SER A 8 1.14 11.28 -11.27
C SER A 8 0.22 11.72 -10.13
N LEU A 9 -1.08 11.74 -10.38
CA LEU A 9 -2.08 11.90 -9.33
C LEU A 9 -2.37 10.55 -8.68
N VAL A 10 -2.08 10.40 -7.41
CA VAL A 10 -2.39 9.16 -6.66
C VAL A 10 -3.83 9.18 -6.14
N TYR A 11 -4.81 9.28 -7.06
CA TYR A 11 -6.22 9.49 -6.71
C TYR A 11 -6.78 8.40 -5.81
N ARG A 12 -6.53 7.13 -6.13
CA ARG A 12 -6.93 6.00 -5.27
C ARG A 12 -6.27 6.07 -3.89
N ASP A 13 -4.96 6.34 -3.84
CA ASP A 13 -4.20 6.30 -2.58
C ASP A 13 -4.56 7.49 -1.66
N MET A 14 -4.83 8.66 -2.22
CA MET A 14 -5.20 9.82 -1.41
C MET A 14 -6.51 9.59 -0.63
N TRP A 15 -7.48 8.87 -1.20
CA TRP A 15 -8.69 8.47 -0.49
C TRP A 15 -8.42 7.38 0.53
N GLN A 16 -7.69 6.32 0.16
CA GLN A 16 -7.34 5.22 1.08
C GLN A 16 -6.51 5.70 2.27
N SER A 17 -5.59 6.64 2.06
CA SER A 17 -4.77 7.21 3.13
C SER A 17 -5.53 8.19 4.03
N SER A 18 -6.65 8.73 3.55
CA SER A 18 -7.52 9.63 4.30
C SER A 18 -8.61 8.91 5.07
N GLY A 19 -9.19 7.84 4.48
CA GLY A 19 -10.36 7.16 5.03
C GLY A 19 -10.54 5.71 4.60
N LYS A 20 -11.74 5.18 4.81
CA LYS A 20 -12.07 3.78 4.53
C LYS A 20 -12.53 3.55 3.09
N PHE A 21 -13.33 4.48 2.54
CA PHE A 21 -14.00 4.29 1.27
C PHE A 21 -13.44 5.17 0.14
N GLN A 22 -13.78 4.82 -1.09
CA GLN A 22 -13.46 5.53 -2.33
C GLN A 22 -14.72 6.22 -2.87
N PRO A 23 -14.59 7.26 -3.73
CA PRO A 23 -15.74 7.83 -4.43
C PRO A 23 -16.47 6.78 -5.28
N ARG A 24 -17.78 6.91 -5.36
CA ARG A 24 -18.64 6.06 -6.20
C ARG A 24 -18.33 6.24 -7.69
N LYS A 25 -18.79 5.27 -8.50
CA LYS A 25 -18.67 5.28 -9.97
C LYS A 25 -19.10 6.62 -10.58
N ASP A 26 -20.25 7.16 -10.15
CA ASP A 26 -20.78 8.43 -10.66
C ASP A 26 -19.89 9.63 -10.29
N GLN A 27 -19.36 9.65 -9.08
CA GLN A 27 -18.42 10.67 -8.61
C GLN A 27 -17.07 10.58 -9.35
N LEU A 28 -16.56 9.37 -9.59
CA LEU A 28 -15.35 9.13 -10.38
C LEU A 28 -15.49 9.59 -11.84
N ALA A 29 -16.61 9.25 -12.48
CA ALA A 29 -16.92 9.70 -13.86
C ALA A 29 -17.06 11.23 -13.94
N LYS A 30 -17.62 11.87 -12.91
CA LYS A 30 -17.82 13.33 -12.84
C LYS A 30 -16.51 14.10 -12.69
N ILE A 31 -15.54 13.58 -11.91
CA ILE A 31 -14.29 14.30 -11.61
C ILE A 31 -13.22 14.08 -12.68
N ALA A 32 -13.20 12.94 -13.37
CA ALA A 32 -12.14 12.59 -14.32
C ALA A 32 -11.89 13.68 -15.40
N PRO A 33 -12.92 14.26 -16.06
CA PRO A 33 -12.73 15.35 -17.03
C PRO A 33 -12.06 16.59 -16.40
N VAL A 34 -12.37 16.90 -15.15
CA VAL A 34 -11.81 18.05 -14.45
C VAL A 34 -10.34 17.84 -14.10
N ILE A 35 -9.97 16.61 -13.72
CA ILE A 35 -8.55 16.24 -13.51
C ILE A 35 -7.78 16.35 -14.83
N ILE A 36 -8.35 15.93 -15.96
CA ILE A 36 -7.76 16.07 -17.28
C ILE A 36 -7.53 17.55 -17.62
N GLU A 37 -8.54 18.40 -17.36
CA GLU A 37 -8.50 19.85 -17.62
C GLU A 37 -7.40 20.57 -16.82
N MET A 38 -6.96 19.99 -15.66
CA MET A 38 -5.82 20.53 -14.91
C MET A 38 -4.51 20.56 -15.71
N GLY A 39 -4.33 19.66 -16.68
CA GLY A 39 -3.24 19.66 -17.66
C GLY A 39 -1.86 19.29 -17.11
N CYS A 40 -1.73 18.98 -15.84
CA CYS A 40 -0.42 18.76 -15.18
C CYS A 40 -0.07 17.29 -14.95
N PHE A 41 -0.99 16.35 -15.11
CA PHE A 41 -0.75 14.94 -14.86
C PHE A 41 -0.50 14.14 -16.14
N SER A 42 0.55 13.35 -16.16
CA SER A 42 0.81 12.35 -17.21
C SER A 42 0.26 10.97 -16.84
N ARG A 43 -0.06 10.78 -15.57
CA ARG A 43 -0.58 9.52 -14.99
C ARG A 43 -1.58 9.78 -13.89
N VAL A 44 -2.50 8.81 -13.69
CA VAL A 44 -3.44 8.81 -12.57
C VAL A 44 -3.53 7.39 -11.98
N GLU A 45 -3.39 7.27 -10.67
CA GLU A 45 -3.69 6.01 -9.97
C GLU A 45 -5.19 5.87 -9.80
N THR A 46 -5.78 4.95 -10.54
CA THR A 46 -7.23 4.83 -10.66
C THR A 46 -7.84 3.72 -9.83
N ASN A 47 -7.08 2.66 -9.53
CA ASN A 47 -7.57 1.47 -8.84
C ASN A 47 -6.43 0.67 -8.20
N GLY A 48 -6.70 -0.55 -7.77
CA GLY A 48 -5.75 -1.44 -7.14
C GLY A 48 -6.06 -1.72 -5.67
N GLY A 49 -5.08 -2.12 -4.92
CA GLY A 49 -5.26 -2.61 -3.55
C GLY A 49 -6.23 -1.81 -2.71
N ALA A 50 -7.22 -2.49 -2.16
CA ALA A 50 -8.39 -2.04 -1.41
C ALA A 50 -9.52 -1.37 -2.23
N PHE A 51 -9.30 -0.93 -3.47
CA PHE A 51 -10.33 -0.26 -4.27
C PHE A 51 -11.53 -1.18 -4.53
N GLU A 52 -11.30 -2.35 -5.11
CA GLU A 52 -12.35 -3.33 -5.42
C GLU A 52 -13.09 -3.77 -4.15
N GLN A 53 -12.34 -4.09 -3.12
CA GLN A 53 -12.90 -4.52 -1.83
C GLN A 53 -13.87 -3.48 -1.25
N VAL A 54 -13.50 -2.20 -1.24
CA VAL A 54 -14.35 -1.16 -0.64
C VAL A 54 -15.56 -0.83 -1.51
N ASN A 55 -15.47 -0.96 -2.85
CA ASN A 55 -16.64 -0.85 -3.73
C ASN A 55 -17.64 -1.98 -3.44
N LEU A 56 -17.18 -3.23 -3.34
CA LEU A 56 -18.03 -4.36 -2.99
C LEU A 56 -18.69 -4.17 -1.61
N LEU A 57 -17.94 -3.65 -0.62
CA LEU A 57 -18.49 -3.34 0.72
C LEU A 57 -19.56 -2.24 0.67
N ALA A 58 -19.44 -1.26 -0.23
CA ALA A 58 -20.43 -0.23 -0.45
C ALA A 58 -21.64 -0.73 -1.27
N GLY A 59 -21.61 -1.95 -1.77
CA GLY A 59 -22.63 -2.53 -2.62
C GLY A 59 -22.60 -2.04 -4.05
N GLU A 60 -21.41 -1.67 -4.55
CA GLU A 60 -21.16 -1.23 -5.93
C GLU A 60 -20.31 -2.25 -6.69
N ASN A 61 -20.49 -2.32 -8.02
CA ASN A 61 -19.64 -3.14 -8.86
C ASN A 61 -18.32 -2.42 -9.15
N PRO A 62 -17.16 -2.96 -8.69
CA PRO A 62 -15.87 -2.33 -8.91
C PRO A 62 -15.44 -2.28 -10.37
N ASN A 63 -15.85 -3.26 -11.18
CA ASN A 63 -15.51 -3.33 -12.60
C ASN A 63 -16.05 -2.11 -13.37
N ASP A 64 -17.28 -1.74 -13.08
CA ASP A 64 -17.91 -0.54 -13.63
C ASP A 64 -17.21 0.75 -13.21
N ALA A 65 -16.80 0.82 -11.93
CA ALA A 65 -16.11 1.99 -11.40
C ALA A 65 -14.72 2.18 -12.04
N VAL A 66 -13.96 1.08 -12.19
CA VAL A 66 -12.65 1.12 -12.86
C VAL A 66 -12.78 1.58 -14.30
N ARG A 67 -13.70 1.00 -15.08
CA ARG A 67 -13.93 1.41 -16.48
C ARG A 67 -14.33 2.88 -16.59
N ALA A 68 -15.29 3.32 -15.76
CA ALA A 68 -15.77 4.70 -15.80
C ALA A 68 -14.67 5.72 -15.47
N PHE A 69 -13.73 5.36 -14.62
CA PHE A 69 -12.65 6.24 -14.23
C PHE A 69 -11.44 6.17 -15.17
N CYS A 70 -11.07 4.99 -15.68
CA CYS A 70 -9.94 4.83 -16.58
C CYS A 70 -10.19 5.38 -17.99
N LYS A 71 -11.40 5.20 -18.54
CA LYS A 71 -11.72 5.53 -19.92
C LYS A 71 -11.39 6.96 -20.32
N PRO A 72 -11.85 8.03 -19.59
CA PRO A 72 -11.58 9.41 -19.99
C PRO A 72 -10.07 9.73 -20.07
N PHE A 73 -9.26 9.19 -19.18
CA PHE A 73 -7.81 9.41 -19.18
C PHE A 73 -7.15 8.77 -20.40
N ASN A 74 -7.53 7.52 -20.72
CA ASN A 74 -6.99 6.82 -21.88
C ASN A 74 -7.32 7.50 -23.22
N GLU A 75 -8.51 8.08 -23.33
CA GLU A 75 -8.95 8.81 -24.54
C GLU A 75 -8.07 10.02 -24.86
N VAL A 76 -7.41 10.60 -23.85
CA VAL A 76 -6.49 11.74 -24.00
C VAL A 76 -5.03 11.39 -23.81
N GLY A 77 -4.69 10.10 -23.69
CA GLY A 77 -3.31 9.61 -23.58
C GLY A 77 -2.69 9.74 -22.19
N ILE A 78 -3.45 10.08 -21.15
CA ILE A 78 -3.01 10.04 -19.76
C ILE A 78 -3.01 8.57 -19.31
N LYS A 79 -1.87 8.07 -18.80
CA LYS A 79 -1.76 6.69 -18.38
C LYS A 79 -2.45 6.45 -17.03
N THR A 80 -3.16 5.35 -16.94
CA THR A 80 -3.77 4.90 -15.69
C THR A 80 -2.93 3.82 -15.04
N HIS A 81 -2.86 3.81 -13.71
CA HIS A 81 -2.14 2.77 -13.00
C HIS A 81 -2.88 2.27 -11.77
N MET A 82 -2.53 1.05 -11.37
CA MET A 82 -3.07 0.41 -10.18
C MET A 82 -1.97 0.02 -9.19
N LEU A 83 -2.34 -0.11 -7.91
CA LEU A 83 -1.48 -0.69 -6.89
C LEU A 83 -1.70 -2.21 -6.82
N ASP A 84 -0.61 -2.96 -6.87
CA ASP A 84 -0.57 -4.42 -6.81
C ASP A 84 0.41 -4.87 -5.72
N ARG A 85 -0.06 -5.73 -4.81
CA ARG A 85 0.73 -6.23 -3.67
C ARG A 85 1.46 -7.54 -3.99
N GLY A 86 1.92 -7.73 -5.22
CA GLY A 86 2.69 -8.91 -5.64
C GLY A 86 1.97 -10.22 -5.29
N LEU A 87 2.54 -11.04 -4.39
CA LEU A 87 1.94 -12.30 -3.94
C LEU A 87 0.49 -12.14 -3.43
N ASN A 88 0.18 -11.01 -2.81
CA ASN A 88 -1.14 -10.72 -2.24
C ASN A 88 -2.09 -10.02 -3.24
N ALA A 89 -1.62 -9.64 -4.42
CA ALA A 89 -2.41 -8.94 -5.45
C ALA A 89 -3.21 -7.75 -4.88
N LEU A 90 -4.53 -7.80 -4.88
CA LEU A 90 -5.39 -6.70 -4.39
C LEU A 90 -5.88 -6.89 -2.95
N ARG A 91 -5.52 -8.00 -2.29
CA ARG A 91 -5.94 -8.32 -0.92
C ARG A 91 -4.76 -8.33 0.08
N MET A 92 -5.00 -8.79 1.31
CA MET A 92 -4.05 -8.71 2.42
C MET A 92 -3.33 -10.03 2.69
N TYR A 93 -3.66 -11.09 1.97
CA TYR A 93 -3.12 -12.45 2.10
C TYR A 93 -2.83 -13.03 0.71
N PRO A 94 -1.98 -14.05 0.61
CA PRO A 94 -1.53 -14.63 -0.66
C PRO A 94 -2.68 -15.05 -1.59
N VAL A 95 -2.46 -14.86 -2.88
CA VAL A 95 -3.42 -15.15 -3.96
C VAL A 95 -2.84 -16.21 -4.89
N PRO A 96 -3.62 -17.25 -5.26
CA PRO A 96 -3.20 -18.26 -6.25
C PRO A 96 -2.75 -17.65 -7.58
N ASP A 97 -1.82 -18.32 -8.23
CA ASP A 97 -1.18 -17.83 -9.46
C ASP A 97 -2.17 -17.65 -10.62
N ASP A 98 -3.14 -18.55 -10.77
CA ASP A 98 -4.17 -18.46 -11.81
C ASP A 98 -5.08 -17.23 -11.62
N VAL A 99 -5.44 -16.91 -10.38
CA VAL A 99 -6.23 -15.70 -10.03
C VAL A 99 -5.42 -14.44 -10.30
N ARG A 100 -4.11 -14.43 -9.93
CA ARG A 100 -3.21 -13.31 -10.22
C ARG A 100 -3.03 -13.10 -11.72
N ALA A 101 -2.83 -14.15 -12.48
CA ALA A 101 -2.72 -14.06 -13.93
C ALA A 101 -4.00 -13.53 -14.60
N LEU A 102 -5.17 -13.93 -14.11
CA LEU A 102 -6.46 -13.40 -14.58
C LEU A 102 -6.59 -11.91 -14.27
N MET A 103 -6.15 -11.46 -13.09
CA MET A 103 -6.21 -10.04 -12.66
C MET A 103 -5.61 -9.10 -13.72
N TYR A 104 -4.42 -9.39 -14.22
CA TYR A 104 -3.76 -8.50 -15.20
C TYR A 104 -4.54 -8.39 -16.50
N LYS A 105 -5.10 -9.51 -16.99
CA LYS A 105 -5.93 -9.52 -18.21
C LYS A 105 -7.19 -8.67 -18.02
N VAL A 106 -7.89 -8.87 -16.91
CA VAL A 106 -9.11 -8.13 -16.58
C VAL A 106 -8.82 -6.64 -16.44
N LYS A 107 -7.80 -6.27 -15.65
CA LYS A 107 -7.48 -4.85 -15.41
C LYS A 107 -6.99 -4.12 -16.66
N ALA A 108 -6.21 -4.78 -17.50
CA ALA A 108 -5.83 -4.22 -18.81
C ALA A 108 -7.06 -3.95 -19.70
N LYS A 109 -8.02 -4.88 -19.78
CA LYS A 109 -9.28 -4.72 -20.53
C LYS A 109 -10.18 -3.63 -19.96
N GLN A 110 -10.11 -3.38 -18.66
CA GLN A 110 -10.82 -2.29 -17.99
C GLN A 110 -10.15 -0.92 -18.20
N GLY A 111 -8.97 -0.89 -18.82
CA GLY A 111 -8.26 0.34 -19.18
C GLY A 111 -7.13 0.73 -18.25
N THR A 112 -6.64 -0.19 -17.39
CA THR A 112 -5.45 0.06 -16.56
C THR A 112 -4.18 -0.24 -17.36
N ASN A 113 -3.29 0.76 -17.52
CA ASN A 113 -2.10 0.65 -18.38
C ASN A 113 -0.87 0.13 -17.64
N ILE A 114 -0.71 0.49 -16.37
CA ILE A 114 0.48 0.23 -15.58
C ILE A 114 0.08 -0.48 -14.29
N THR A 115 0.79 -1.54 -13.94
CA THR A 115 0.66 -2.14 -12.62
C THR A 115 1.89 -1.83 -11.78
N ARG A 116 1.68 -1.17 -10.61
CA ARG A 116 2.71 -0.93 -9.61
C ARG A 116 2.78 -2.11 -8.66
N ILE A 117 3.71 -3.00 -8.91
CA ILE A 117 3.88 -4.25 -8.18
C ILE A 117 4.86 -4.07 -7.04
N PHE A 118 4.45 -4.31 -5.81
CA PHE A 118 5.36 -4.36 -4.66
C PHE A 118 5.20 -5.65 -3.87
N ASP A 119 6.23 -6.05 -3.18
CA ASP A 119 6.14 -7.08 -2.14
C ASP A 119 6.48 -6.48 -0.78
N GLY A 120 5.68 -6.81 0.22
CA GLY A 120 5.86 -6.24 1.56
C GLY A 120 7.13 -6.68 2.28
N LEU A 121 7.81 -7.73 1.81
CA LEU A 121 9.13 -8.16 2.29
C LEU A 121 10.27 -7.73 1.37
N ASN A 122 9.96 -7.10 0.23
CA ASN A 122 10.91 -6.88 -0.87
C ASN A 122 11.47 -8.20 -1.44
N ASP A 123 10.75 -9.31 -1.32
CA ASP A 123 11.16 -10.58 -1.92
C ASP A 123 10.82 -10.57 -3.42
N VAL A 124 11.82 -10.48 -4.26
CA VAL A 124 11.66 -10.43 -5.72
C VAL A 124 10.94 -11.66 -6.29
N ARG A 125 11.02 -12.82 -5.62
CA ARG A 125 10.33 -14.04 -6.03
C ARG A 125 8.80 -13.89 -6.02
N ASN A 126 8.28 -13.04 -5.15
CA ASN A 126 6.86 -12.69 -5.08
C ASN A 126 6.42 -11.72 -6.19
N ILE A 127 7.37 -11.01 -6.82
CA ILE A 127 7.12 -10.00 -7.86
C ILE A 127 7.35 -10.58 -9.27
N ILE A 128 8.38 -11.37 -9.46
CA ILE A 128 8.82 -11.86 -10.79
C ILE A 128 7.70 -12.55 -11.59
N PRO A 129 6.87 -13.44 -11.01
CA PRO A 129 5.76 -14.02 -11.76
C PRO A 129 4.75 -12.96 -12.25
N SER A 130 4.51 -11.94 -11.44
CA SER A 130 3.62 -10.83 -11.77
C SER A 130 4.12 -9.98 -12.94
N ILE A 131 5.43 -9.79 -13.08
CA ILE A 131 6.02 -9.09 -14.25
C ILE A 131 5.63 -9.80 -15.54
N LYS A 132 5.78 -11.12 -15.58
CA LYS A 132 5.41 -11.94 -16.74
C LYS A 132 3.92 -11.78 -17.07
N TRP A 133 3.05 -12.00 -16.09
CA TRP A 133 1.60 -11.94 -16.31
C TRP A 133 1.10 -10.53 -16.66
N ALA A 134 1.72 -9.50 -16.10
CA ALA A 134 1.42 -8.11 -16.46
C ALA A 134 1.69 -7.85 -17.95
N LYS A 135 2.85 -8.28 -18.46
CA LYS A 135 3.20 -8.16 -19.88
C LYS A 135 2.28 -8.98 -20.77
N GLU A 136 1.99 -10.21 -20.40
CA GLU A 136 1.04 -11.09 -21.12
C GLU A 136 -0.38 -10.49 -21.14
N GLY A 137 -0.77 -9.79 -20.08
CA GLY A 137 -2.03 -9.06 -19.99
C GLY A 137 -2.06 -7.73 -20.75
N GLY A 138 -0.90 -7.25 -21.24
CA GLY A 138 -0.78 -5.98 -21.96
C GLY A 138 -0.56 -4.75 -21.07
N MET A 139 -0.10 -4.96 -19.83
CA MET A 139 0.23 -3.88 -18.87
C MET A 139 1.73 -3.67 -18.74
N THR A 140 2.13 -2.42 -18.48
CA THR A 140 3.51 -2.08 -18.11
C THR A 140 3.79 -2.47 -16.65
N PRO A 141 4.76 -3.36 -16.38
CA PRO A 141 5.16 -3.68 -15.01
C PRO A 141 6.09 -2.61 -14.44
N GLN A 142 5.58 -1.82 -13.50
CA GLN A 142 6.35 -0.94 -12.64
C GLN A 142 6.60 -1.64 -11.31
N CYS A 143 7.86 -1.97 -11.02
CA CYS A 143 8.22 -2.69 -9.79
C CYS A 143 8.66 -1.73 -8.70
N ALA A 144 8.14 -1.90 -7.48
CA ALA A 144 8.39 -1.00 -6.38
C ALA A 144 9.40 -1.57 -5.37
N LEU A 145 10.30 -0.72 -4.93
CA LEU A 145 11.19 -0.94 -3.80
C LEU A 145 10.54 -0.33 -2.56
N CYS A 146 10.12 -1.17 -1.61
CA CYS A 146 9.53 -0.69 -0.35
C CYS A 146 10.64 -0.10 0.54
N ILE A 147 10.65 1.23 0.64
CA ILE A 147 11.69 1.97 1.36
C ILE A 147 11.47 1.86 2.86
N THR A 148 12.53 1.47 3.58
CA THR A 148 12.60 1.51 5.03
C THR A 148 14.04 1.77 5.49
N ASN A 149 14.22 2.16 6.75
CA ASN A 149 15.54 2.43 7.31
C ASN A 149 15.86 1.38 8.37
N SER A 150 16.88 0.56 8.13
CA SER A 150 17.40 -0.40 9.09
C SER A 150 18.84 -0.76 8.72
N PRO A 151 19.59 -1.46 9.57
CA PRO A 151 20.93 -1.91 9.22
C PRO A 151 20.98 -2.85 8.00
N VAL A 152 19.86 -3.50 7.66
CA VAL A 152 19.76 -4.42 6.51
C VAL A 152 19.46 -3.69 5.20
N HIS A 153 18.65 -2.63 5.25
CA HIS A 153 18.15 -1.92 4.08
C HIS A 153 19.16 -0.87 3.59
N THR A 154 20.30 -1.34 3.07
CA THR A 154 21.40 -0.52 2.53
C THR A 154 21.16 -0.14 1.07
N LEU A 155 22.02 0.72 0.51
CA LEU A 155 21.98 1.05 -0.92
C LEU A 155 22.22 -0.20 -1.78
N GLU A 156 23.17 -1.05 -1.37
CA GLU A 156 23.51 -2.30 -2.05
C GLU A 156 22.34 -3.29 -2.01
N TYR A 157 21.61 -3.36 -0.88
CA TYR A 157 20.40 -4.17 -0.77
C TYR A 157 19.36 -3.76 -1.81
N TYR A 158 19.06 -2.47 -1.92
CA TYR A 158 18.07 -1.98 -2.89
C TYR A 158 18.55 -2.09 -4.33
N MET A 159 19.84 -1.86 -4.59
CA MET A 159 20.41 -2.08 -5.93
C MET A 159 20.30 -3.54 -6.38
N ASN A 160 20.58 -4.49 -5.50
CA ASN A 160 20.44 -5.91 -5.79
C ASN A 160 18.98 -6.28 -6.14
N ILE A 161 17.99 -5.70 -5.45
CA ILE A 161 16.57 -5.89 -5.78
C ILE A 161 16.26 -5.28 -7.16
N ALA A 162 16.66 -4.02 -7.39
CA ALA A 162 16.45 -3.36 -8.67
C ALA A 162 17.05 -4.14 -9.83
N ASP A 163 18.28 -4.65 -9.69
CA ASP A 163 18.98 -5.47 -10.68
C ASP A 163 18.16 -6.72 -11.06
N GLN A 164 17.66 -7.44 -10.06
CA GLN A 164 16.87 -8.66 -10.28
C GLN A 164 15.53 -8.36 -10.96
N LEU A 165 14.85 -7.30 -10.53
CA LEU A 165 13.55 -6.91 -11.11
C LEU A 165 13.70 -6.42 -12.55
N ILE A 166 14.71 -5.62 -12.86
CA ILE A 166 15.00 -5.16 -14.22
C ILE A 166 15.40 -6.34 -15.12
N ALA A 167 16.25 -7.24 -14.62
CA ALA A 167 16.63 -8.46 -15.34
C ALA A 167 15.41 -9.38 -15.61
N ALA A 168 14.42 -9.41 -14.73
CA ALA A 168 13.17 -10.13 -14.92
C ALA A 168 12.18 -9.43 -15.87
N GLY A 169 12.49 -8.20 -16.31
CA GLY A 169 11.72 -7.47 -17.30
C GLY A 169 10.84 -6.35 -16.75
N ALA A 170 11.10 -5.84 -15.53
CA ALA A 170 10.50 -4.60 -15.08
C ALA A 170 10.83 -3.46 -16.04
N GLU A 171 9.83 -2.68 -16.43
CA GLU A 171 10.02 -1.55 -17.36
C GLU A 171 10.22 -0.23 -16.61
N GLU A 172 9.78 -0.17 -15.37
CA GLU A 172 9.89 0.99 -14.50
C GLU A 172 10.19 0.57 -13.06
N ILE A 173 10.89 1.42 -12.32
CA ILE A 173 11.15 1.26 -10.88
C ILE A 173 10.43 2.37 -10.11
N CYS A 174 9.70 1.99 -9.06
CA CYS A 174 9.11 2.92 -8.11
C CYS A 174 9.88 2.89 -6.79
N LEU A 175 10.40 4.01 -6.36
CA LEU A 175 10.90 4.18 -4.99
C LEU A 175 9.68 4.45 -4.10
N LYS A 176 9.22 3.40 -3.39
CA LYS A 176 7.96 3.44 -2.65
C LYS A 176 8.21 3.69 -1.16
N ASP A 177 8.13 4.97 -0.77
CA ASP A 177 8.24 5.44 0.60
C ASP A 177 6.85 5.72 1.20
N MET A 178 6.13 4.64 1.48
CA MET A 178 4.75 4.72 1.97
C MET A 178 4.60 5.25 3.40
N ALA A 179 5.69 5.36 4.13
CA ALA A 179 5.69 5.97 5.46
C ALA A 179 6.25 7.41 5.45
N GLY A 180 6.86 7.83 4.34
CA GLY A 180 7.55 9.11 4.23
C GLY A 180 8.81 9.21 5.08
N ILE A 181 9.42 8.06 5.41
CA ILE A 181 10.60 7.97 6.31
C ILE A 181 11.92 7.86 5.56
N GLY A 182 11.88 7.71 4.25
CA GLY A 182 13.07 7.66 3.41
C GLY A 182 13.92 8.90 3.61
N GLN A 183 15.18 8.72 4.00
CA GLN A 183 16.09 9.84 4.19
C GLN A 183 16.42 10.48 2.84
N PRO A 184 16.26 11.81 2.66
CA PRO A 184 16.42 12.47 1.37
C PRO A 184 17.73 12.13 0.66
N ALA A 185 18.86 12.25 1.37
CA ALA A 185 20.18 11.95 0.80
C ALA A 185 20.35 10.48 0.40
N PHE A 186 19.72 9.54 1.14
CA PHE A 186 19.73 8.12 0.80
C PHE A 186 18.93 7.86 -0.48
N LEU A 187 17.73 8.43 -0.57
CA LEU A 187 16.86 8.30 -1.75
C LEU A 187 17.52 8.92 -3.00
N GLY A 188 18.16 10.09 -2.86
CA GLY A 188 18.91 10.70 -3.96
C GLY A 188 20.06 9.81 -4.44
N LYS A 189 20.87 9.27 -3.52
CA LYS A 189 21.96 8.33 -3.87
C LYS A 189 21.43 7.07 -4.54
N LEU A 190 20.37 6.46 -4.02
CA LEU A 190 19.76 5.27 -4.63
C LEU A 190 19.25 5.57 -6.04
N THR A 191 18.56 6.70 -6.23
CA THR A 191 18.08 7.15 -7.55
C THR A 191 19.25 7.27 -8.51
N LYS A 192 20.36 7.93 -8.10
CA LYS A 192 21.54 8.09 -8.91
C LYS A 192 22.17 6.75 -9.29
N MET A 193 22.35 5.84 -8.33
CA MET A 193 22.94 4.52 -8.57
C MET A 193 22.13 3.72 -9.60
N ILE A 194 20.80 3.74 -9.50
CA ILE A 194 19.94 3.06 -10.47
C ILE A 194 20.08 3.72 -11.85
N LYS A 195 20.04 5.05 -11.95
CA LYS A 195 20.17 5.78 -13.22
C LYS A 195 21.54 5.65 -13.85
N ASP A 196 22.60 5.64 -13.07
CA ASP A 196 23.95 5.45 -13.59
C ASP A 196 24.12 4.06 -14.26
N LYS A 197 23.46 3.02 -13.69
CA LYS A 197 23.52 1.66 -14.23
C LYS A 197 22.48 1.39 -15.32
N TYR A 198 21.29 2.00 -15.22
CA TYR A 198 20.16 1.82 -16.12
C TYR A 198 19.60 3.19 -16.55
N PRO A 199 20.30 3.93 -17.45
CA PRO A 199 19.90 5.31 -17.81
C PRO A 199 18.47 5.42 -18.35
N GLU A 200 17.99 4.41 -19.08
CA GLU A 200 16.69 4.40 -19.74
C GLU A 200 15.54 4.00 -18.83
N ILE A 201 15.83 3.39 -17.66
CA ILE A 201 14.75 2.95 -16.75
C ILE A 201 14.01 4.16 -16.19
N ILE A 202 12.68 4.14 -16.25
CA ILE A 202 11.86 5.19 -15.65
C ILE A 202 11.86 5.00 -14.13
N ILE A 203 12.20 6.05 -13.39
CA ILE A 203 12.10 6.08 -11.93
C ILE A 203 10.95 6.98 -11.52
N GLN A 204 9.98 6.40 -10.81
CA GLN A 204 8.87 7.13 -10.18
C GLN A 204 9.05 7.13 -8.67
N TYR A 205 8.93 8.29 -8.04
CA TYR A 205 8.98 8.41 -6.59
C TYR A 205 7.56 8.53 -6.00
N HIS A 206 7.26 7.64 -5.06
CA HIS A 206 6.03 7.58 -4.29
C HIS A 206 6.36 7.82 -2.82
N GLY A 207 6.13 9.02 -2.32
CA GLY A 207 6.48 9.38 -0.94
C GLY A 207 5.37 10.10 -0.21
N HIS A 208 4.93 9.52 0.93
CA HIS A 208 3.94 10.12 1.81
C HIS A 208 4.54 11.25 2.64
N SER A 209 3.68 12.20 3.06
CA SER A 209 4.13 13.39 3.80
C SER A 209 4.32 13.16 5.30
N GLY A 210 3.84 12.04 5.85
CA GLY A 210 3.72 11.72 7.27
C GLY A 210 4.68 12.43 8.25
N PRO A 211 6.00 12.18 8.19
CA PRO A 211 6.97 12.80 9.08
C PRO A 211 7.53 14.15 8.61
N GLY A 212 7.12 14.64 7.42
CA GLY A 212 7.54 15.95 6.91
C GLY A 212 8.78 15.96 6.01
N LEU A 213 9.34 14.81 5.63
CA LEU A 213 10.54 14.74 4.77
C LEU A 213 10.24 14.78 3.27
N SER A 214 8.99 14.59 2.85
CA SER A 214 8.60 14.34 1.47
C SER A 214 9.09 15.40 0.46
N MET A 215 9.03 16.69 0.80
CA MET A 215 9.48 17.75 -0.12
C MET A 215 10.99 17.71 -0.33
N ALA A 216 11.77 17.49 0.73
CA ALA A 216 13.22 17.31 0.61
C ALA A 216 13.58 16.04 -0.17
N SER A 217 12.85 14.94 0.07
CA SER A 217 13.04 13.69 -0.66
C SER A 217 12.72 13.84 -2.15
N ILE A 218 11.63 14.54 -2.50
CA ILE A 218 11.29 14.85 -3.91
C ILE A 218 12.41 15.63 -4.58
N LEU A 219 12.92 16.67 -3.92
CA LEU A 219 14.01 17.47 -4.47
C LEU A 219 15.27 16.63 -4.72
N GLU A 220 15.65 15.80 -3.75
CA GLU A 220 16.82 14.92 -3.86
C GLU A 220 16.67 13.88 -4.97
N VAL A 221 15.53 13.19 -5.09
CA VAL A 221 15.36 12.22 -6.17
C VAL A 221 15.32 12.89 -7.54
N CYS A 222 14.70 14.07 -7.68
CA CYS A 222 14.68 14.84 -8.92
C CYS A 222 16.09 15.29 -9.34
N ASN A 223 16.88 15.81 -8.39
CA ASN A 223 18.28 16.21 -8.65
C ASN A 223 19.16 15.03 -9.08
N ASN A 224 18.78 13.81 -8.75
CA ASN A 224 19.50 12.58 -9.06
C ASN A 224 18.88 11.73 -10.17
N GLY A 225 17.88 12.25 -10.90
CA GLY A 225 17.43 11.66 -12.14
C GLY A 225 16.07 10.97 -12.11
N ALA A 226 15.26 11.11 -11.07
CA ALA A 226 13.87 10.66 -11.10
C ALA A 226 13.08 11.32 -12.24
N ASP A 227 12.14 10.59 -12.80
CA ASP A 227 11.35 11.00 -13.97
C ASP A 227 9.96 11.50 -13.60
N ILE A 228 9.33 10.84 -12.61
CA ILE A 228 7.93 11.04 -12.28
C ILE A 228 7.78 11.12 -10.75
N ILE A 229 6.93 12.05 -10.30
CA ILE A 229 6.63 12.26 -8.88
C ILE A 229 5.15 12.04 -8.64
N ASP A 230 4.84 11.22 -7.63
CA ASP A 230 3.48 11.04 -7.12
C ASP A 230 3.08 12.24 -6.27
N THR A 231 1.89 12.77 -6.54
CA THR A 231 1.33 13.92 -5.82
C THR A 231 -0.17 13.74 -5.58
N ALA A 232 -0.71 14.56 -4.69
CA ALA A 232 -2.14 14.62 -4.38
C ALA A 232 -2.69 16.02 -4.66
N ILE A 233 -3.99 16.22 -4.40
CA ILE A 233 -4.68 17.50 -4.49
C ILE A 233 -5.45 17.78 -3.19
N GLU A 234 -5.62 19.07 -2.85
CA GLU A 234 -6.51 19.45 -1.76
C GLU A 234 -7.97 18.99 -2.02
N PRO A 235 -8.75 18.73 -0.95
CA PRO A 235 -8.41 18.85 0.48
C PRO A 235 -7.73 17.60 1.07
N LEU A 236 -7.35 16.62 0.26
CA LEU A 236 -6.80 15.33 0.72
C LEU A 236 -5.26 15.24 0.65
N SER A 237 -4.56 16.29 0.20
CA SER A 237 -3.10 16.35 0.24
C SER A 237 -2.55 16.51 1.66
N TRP A 238 -1.24 16.21 1.84
CA TRP A 238 -0.48 16.32 3.10
C TRP A 238 -0.85 15.26 4.17
N GLY A 239 -0.35 15.44 5.37
CA GLY A 239 -0.53 14.48 6.45
C GLY A 239 -0.02 13.08 6.07
N LYS A 240 -0.87 12.07 6.17
CA LYS A 240 -0.53 10.69 5.75
C LYS A 240 -0.64 10.47 4.23
N VAL A 241 -1.05 11.47 3.49
CA VAL A 241 -1.16 11.44 2.02
C VAL A 241 0.13 12.03 1.41
N HIS A 242 0.14 12.27 0.13
CA HIS A 242 1.24 12.87 -0.61
C HIS A 242 1.24 14.40 -0.55
N PRO A 243 2.36 15.04 -0.87
CA PRO A 243 2.41 16.49 -1.05
C PRO A 243 1.45 16.94 -2.16
N ASP A 244 0.97 18.18 -2.01
CA ASP A 244 0.14 18.79 -3.04
C ASP A 244 0.94 19.13 -4.29
N VAL A 245 0.33 18.87 -5.45
CA VAL A 245 0.95 19.08 -6.76
C VAL A 245 1.38 20.53 -6.98
N ILE A 246 0.60 21.53 -6.49
CA ILE A 246 0.95 22.95 -6.61
C ILE A 246 2.28 23.24 -5.92
N SER A 247 2.44 22.77 -4.67
CA SER A 247 3.64 22.98 -3.88
C SER A 247 4.86 22.31 -4.52
N VAL A 248 4.68 21.10 -5.04
CA VAL A 248 5.76 20.36 -5.69
C VAL A 248 6.19 21.04 -7.00
N ILE A 249 5.25 21.45 -7.85
CA ILE A 249 5.54 22.20 -9.10
C ILE A 249 6.24 23.52 -8.77
N SER A 250 5.76 24.28 -7.79
CA SER A 250 6.35 25.54 -7.38
C SER A 250 7.81 25.37 -6.94
N MET A 251 8.10 24.37 -6.12
CA MET A 251 9.45 24.06 -5.64
C MET A 251 10.36 23.67 -6.83
N LEU A 252 9.95 22.73 -7.67
CA LEU A 252 10.77 22.20 -8.76
C LEU A 252 11.00 23.26 -9.86
N LYS A 253 10.00 24.12 -10.13
CA LYS A 253 10.15 25.25 -11.06
C LYS A 253 11.19 26.26 -10.55
N ASN A 254 11.16 26.59 -9.26
CA ASN A 254 12.17 27.46 -8.63
C ASN A 254 13.59 26.89 -8.70
N GLU A 255 13.70 25.56 -8.61
CA GLU A 255 14.97 24.83 -8.76
C GLU A 255 15.44 24.67 -10.21
N GLY A 256 14.68 25.18 -11.18
CA GLY A 256 15.04 25.20 -12.60
C GLY A 256 14.70 23.92 -13.37
N PHE A 257 13.84 23.05 -12.82
CA PHE A 257 13.29 21.91 -13.57
C PHE A 257 12.24 22.38 -14.58
N GLU A 258 12.10 21.66 -15.68
CA GLU A 258 10.96 21.79 -16.58
C GLU A 258 9.77 21.02 -15.99
N VAL A 259 8.69 21.71 -15.71
CA VAL A 259 7.47 21.15 -15.11
C VAL A 259 6.24 21.62 -15.90
N PRO A 260 5.15 20.85 -15.95
CA PRO A 260 3.91 21.28 -16.61
C PRO A 260 3.29 22.46 -15.86
N GLU A 261 2.55 23.29 -16.61
CA GLU A 261 1.68 24.33 -16.03
C GLU A 261 0.38 23.71 -15.51
N ILE A 262 -0.17 24.27 -14.43
CA ILE A 262 -1.47 23.86 -13.88
C ILE A 262 -2.55 24.85 -14.32
N ASN A 263 -3.65 24.34 -14.87
CA ASN A 263 -4.88 25.12 -14.98
C ASN A 263 -5.50 25.27 -13.55
N MET A 264 -5.25 26.42 -12.93
CA MET A 264 -5.70 26.69 -11.55
C MET A 264 -7.22 26.72 -11.42
N SER A 265 -7.97 27.11 -12.47
CA SER A 265 -9.43 27.07 -12.45
C SER A 265 -9.94 25.61 -12.34
N ALA A 266 -9.36 24.72 -13.14
CA ALA A 266 -9.67 23.30 -13.09
C ALA A 266 -9.23 22.67 -11.74
N TYR A 267 -8.07 23.05 -11.19
CA TYR A 267 -7.64 22.61 -9.87
C TYR A 267 -8.66 23.00 -8.79
N MET A 268 -9.08 24.26 -8.75
CA MET A 268 -10.07 24.73 -7.78
C MET A 268 -11.41 24.01 -7.92
N LYS A 269 -11.82 23.70 -9.15
CA LYS A 269 -13.01 22.89 -9.42
C LYS A 269 -12.85 21.45 -8.92
N ALA A 270 -11.71 20.80 -9.17
CA ALA A 270 -11.43 19.46 -8.67
C ALA A 270 -11.42 19.41 -7.13
N ARG A 271 -10.80 20.43 -6.50
CA ARG A 271 -10.83 20.62 -5.05
C ARG A 271 -12.25 20.75 -4.49
N ALA A 272 -13.07 21.60 -5.10
CA ALA A 272 -14.45 21.80 -4.67
C ALA A 272 -15.30 20.53 -4.83
N MET A 273 -15.15 19.80 -5.94
CA MET A 273 -15.82 18.52 -6.15
C MET A 273 -15.37 17.45 -5.16
N THR A 274 -14.07 17.40 -4.84
CA THR A 274 -13.56 16.49 -3.82
C THR A 274 -14.15 16.80 -2.44
N GLN A 275 -14.31 18.10 -2.09
CA GLN A 275 -14.99 18.52 -0.87
C GLN A 275 -16.48 18.14 -0.90
N GLU A 276 -17.17 18.33 -2.04
CA GLU A 276 -18.57 17.90 -2.22
C GLU A 276 -18.72 16.38 -1.93
N PHE A 277 -17.79 15.54 -2.42
CA PHE A 277 -17.84 14.10 -2.16
C PHE A 277 -17.61 13.77 -0.68
N ILE A 278 -16.76 14.54 0.00
CA ILE A 278 -16.54 14.43 1.46
C ILE A 278 -17.81 14.80 2.20
N ASP A 279 -18.42 15.92 1.85
CA ASP A 279 -19.62 16.44 2.53
C ASP A 279 -20.86 15.56 2.28
N GLU A 280 -20.95 14.90 1.12
CA GLU A 280 -22.07 14.03 0.77
C GLU A 280 -22.10 12.77 1.66
N TRP A 281 -20.99 12.06 1.83
CA TRP A 281 -20.95 10.83 2.64
C TRP A 281 -19.55 10.36 3.06
N LEU A 282 -18.49 10.61 2.26
CA LEU A 282 -17.16 10.07 2.52
C LEU A 282 -16.53 10.60 3.81
N GLY A 283 -16.93 11.80 4.22
CA GLY A 283 -16.45 12.45 5.44
C GLY A 283 -16.70 11.66 6.72
N TYR A 284 -17.78 10.87 6.77
CA TYR A 284 -18.07 9.98 7.91
C TYR A 284 -16.97 8.92 8.13
N PHE A 285 -16.23 8.58 7.08
CA PHE A 285 -15.22 7.55 7.09
C PHE A 285 -13.78 8.08 7.03
N ILE A 286 -13.61 9.41 6.97
CA ILE A 286 -12.30 10.07 7.01
C ILE A 286 -11.87 10.23 8.47
N ASN A 287 -10.67 9.73 8.79
CA ASN A 287 -10.08 9.98 10.10
C ASN A 287 -9.32 11.33 10.09
N PRO A 288 -9.77 12.33 10.87
CA PRO A 288 -9.10 13.63 10.94
C PRO A 288 -7.62 13.55 11.32
N GLY A 289 -7.23 12.57 12.13
CA GLY A 289 -5.83 12.31 12.50
C GLY A 289 -4.93 11.97 11.31
N ASN A 290 -5.50 11.55 10.17
CA ASN A 290 -4.72 11.27 8.96
C ASN A 290 -4.21 12.53 8.25
N LYS A 291 -4.75 13.70 8.58
CA LYS A 291 -4.27 15.00 8.08
C LYS A 291 -3.10 15.57 8.91
N ILE A 292 -2.78 14.97 10.04
CA ILE A 292 -1.73 15.42 10.94
C ILE A 292 -0.40 14.76 10.55
N MET A 293 0.63 15.58 10.32
CA MET A 293 2.00 15.10 10.21
C MET A 293 2.56 14.78 11.60
N SER A 294 3.37 13.74 11.70
CA SER A 294 3.98 13.32 12.98
C SER A 294 5.43 12.90 12.79
N SER A 295 6.33 13.65 13.41
CA SER A 295 7.76 13.31 13.47
C SER A 295 8.06 12.06 14.31
N LEU A 296 7.10 11.57 15.11
CA LEU A 296 7.24 10.33 15.87
C LEU A 296 7.52 9.13 14.98
N LEU A 297 7.07 9.16 13.73
CA LEU A 297 7.41 8.13 12.73
C LEU A 297 8.93 7.97 12.52
N LEU A 298 9.72 9.03 12.72
CA LEU A 298 11.17 9.01 12.62
C LEU A 298 11.85 8.69 13.96
N GLY A 299 11.30 9.24 15.05
CA GLY A 299 11.96 9.24 16.37
C GLY A 299 11.79 7.96 17.17
N CYS A 300 10.74 7.21 16.97
CA CYS A 300 10.35 6.08 17.82
C CYS A 300 10.48 4.71 17.13
N GLY A 301 11.24 4.59 16.05
CA GLY A 301 11.40 3.31 15.32
C GLY A 301 10.13 2.80 14.61
N LEU A 302 8.97 3.35 14.94
CA LEU A 302 7.70 3.03 14.30
C LEU A 302 7.63 3.63 12.92
N ARG A 303 7.56 2.77 11.94
CA ARG A 303 7.64 3.11 10.52
C ARG A 303 6.41 2.57 9.82
N GLY A 304 5.83 3.39 8.94
CA GLY A 304 4.68 3.01 8.14
C GLY A 304 3.32 3.40 8.70
N GLY A 305 2.25 2.99 8.03
CA GLY A 305 0.85 3.29 8.36
C GLY A 305 0.35 2.72 9.69
N MET A 306 1.25 2.26 10.56
CA MET A 306 0.93 1.61 11.84
C MET A 306 0.27 2.53 12.85
N MET A 307 0.62 3.84 12.88
CA MET A 307 0.14 4.74 13.92
C MET A 307 -1.38 4.84 14.00
N GLY A 308 -2.07 4.88 12.85
CA GLY A 308 -3.54 4.99 12.84
C GLY A 308 -4.24 3.77 13.41
N SER A 309 -3.85 2.58 12.97
CA SER A 309 -4.41 1.31 13.49
C SER A 309 -3.97 1.05 14.93
N MET A 310 -2.79 1.48 15.29
CA MET A 310 -2.22 1.31 16.61
C MET A 310 -2.99 2.11 17.68
N MET A 311 -3.31 3.37 17.40
CA MET A 311 -4.08 4.19 18.33
C MET A 311 -5.50 3.65 18.54
N ALA A 312 -6.10 3.03 17.52
CA ALA A 312 -7.40 2.37 17.65
C ALA A 312 -7.34 1.15 18.59
N ASP A 313 -6.28 0.34 18.48
CA ASP A 313 -6.12 -0.89 19.28
C ASP A 313 -5.67 -0.58 20.72
N LEU A 314 -4.92 0.52 20.93
CA LEU A 314 -4.36 0.87 22.25
C LEU A 314 -5.43 1.14 23.32
N GLY A 315 -6.57 1.69 22.96
CA GLY A 315 -7.64 1.99 23.91
C GLY A 315 -8.14 0.74 24.64
N GLY A 316 -8.49 -0.30 23.89
CA GLY A 316 -8.92 -1.58 24.44
C GLY A 316 -7.81 -2.33 25.18
N MET A 317 -6.58 -2.28 24.64
CA MET A 317 -5.42 -2.90 25.27
C MET A 317 -5.07 -2.24 26.59
N ARG A 318 -5.12 -0.90 26.69
CA ARG A 318 -4.90 -0.17 27.93
C ARG A 318 -5.86 -0.60 29.03
N GLN A 319 -7.15 -0.70 28.71
CA GLN A 319 -8.14 -1.15 29.67
C GLN A 319 -7.84 -2.56 30.19
N THR A 320 -7.46 -3.46 29.30
CA THR A 320 -7.10 -4.83 29.65
C THR A 320 -5.87 -4.88 30.55
N ILE A 321 -4.81 -4.18 30.19
CA ILE A 321 -3.56 -4.09 30.95
C ILE A 321 -3.81 -3.46 32.34
N ASN A 322 -4.54 -2.34 32.41
CA ASN A 322 -4.83 -1.65 33.68
C ASN A 322 -5.69 -2.51 34.61
N ASN A 323 -6.60 -3.32 34.08
CA ASN A 323 -7.32 -4.31 34.89
C ASN A 323 -6.40 -5.36 35.54
N ILE A 324 -5.33 -5.77 34.83
CA ILE A 324 -4.32 -6.71 35.36
C ILE A 324 -3.50 -6.00 36.43
N ARG A 325 -2.99 -4.78 36.16
CA ARG A 325 -2.17 -3.99 37.07
C ARG A 325 -2.92 -3.66 38.36
N LYS A 326 -4.19 -3.29 38.26
CA LYS A 326 -5.06 -3.03 39.42
C LYS A 326 -5.17 -4.24 40.33
N LYS A 327 -5.31 -5.45 39.77
CA LYS A 327 -5.34 -6.71 40.56
C LYS A 327 -4.03 -6.99 41.27
N LYS A 328 -2.91 -6.47 40.77
CA LYS A 328 -1.57 -6.59 41.35
C LYS A 328 -1.25 -5.45 42.34
N GLY A 329 -2.11 -4.43 42.44
CA GLY A 329 -1.84 -3.24 43.24
C GLY A 329 -0.82 -2.29 42.62
N GLU A 330 -0.64 -2.35 41.29
CA GLU A 330 0.24 -1.48 40.52
C GLU A 330 -0.53 -0.27 39.98
N GLU A 331 0.17 0.84 39.72
CA GLU A 331 -0.40 2.04 39.12
C GLU A 331 -0.90 1.78 37.70
N GLU A 332 -2.02 2.42 37.35
CA GLU A 332 -2.57 2.35 35.99
C GLU A 332 -1.67 3.13 35.00
N LEU A 333 -1.52 2.60 33.80
CA LEU A 333 -0.81 3.26 32.70
C LEU A 333 -1.72 4.29 32.04
N SER A 334 -1.17 5.49 31.78
CA SER A 334 -1.77 6.45 30.86
C SER A 334 -1.70 5.93 29.42
N MET A 335 -2.32 6.63 28.47
CA MET A 335 -2.18 6.30 27.05
C MET A 335 -0.74 6.52 26.58
N ASP A 336 -0.09 7.57 27.03
CA ASP A 336 1.29 7.89 26.66
C ASP A 336 2.29 6.87 27.23
N ASP A 337 2.10 6.42 28.49
CA ASP A 337 2.94 5.37 29.08
C ASP A 337 2.83 4.05 28.28
N LEU A 338 1.63 3.69 27.88
CA LEU A 338 1.43 2.48 27.08
C LEU A 338 2.03 2.65 25.68
N LEU A 339 1.93 3.83 25.09
CA LEU A 339 2.53 4.14 23.78
C LEU A 339 4.06 4.04 23.84
N ILE A 340 4.68 4.59 24.88
CA ILE A 340 6.14 4.48 25.12
C ILE A 340 6.55 3.00 25.20
N LYS A 341 5.85 2.22 26.04
CA LYS A 341 6.13 0.79 26.19
C LYS A 341 5.97 0.03 24.88
N LEU A 342 4.98 0.40 24.06
CA LEU A 342 4.77 -0.23 22.75
C LEU A 342 5.90 0.12 21.78
N PHE A 343 6.41 1.35 21.79
CA PHE A 343 7.55 1.72 20.98
C PHE A 343 8.81 0.95 21.36
N ASP A 344 9.10 0.84 22.64
CA ASP A 344 10.22 0.05 23.16
C ASP A 344 10.07 -1.43 22.73
N GLU A 345 8.85 -1.97 22.79
CA GLU A 345 8.61 -3.36 22.40
C GLU A 345 8.68 -3.58 20.89
N VAL A 346 8.26 -2.63 20.06
CA VAL A 346 8.46 -2.69 18.60
C VAL A 346 9.96 -2.64 18.26
N GLU A 347 10.72 -1.78 18.94
CA GLU A 347 12.18 -1.71 18.77
C GLU A 347 12.87 -3.01 19.19
N TYR A 348 12.33 -3.71 20.19
CA TYR A 348 12.78 -5.03 20.61
C TYR A 348 12.41 -6.13 19.61
N VAL A 349 11.18 -6.17 19.11
CA VAL A 349 10.64 -7.22 18.24
C VAL A 349 11.18 -7.11 16.82
N TRP A 350 11.18 -5.92 16.23
CA TRP A 350 11.44 -5.73 14.81
C TRP A 350 12.79 -6.31 14.32
N PRO A 351 13.93 -6.07 14.99
CA PRO A 351 15.19 -6.73 14.61
C PRO A 351 15.13 -8.24 14.76
N ARG A 352 14.42 -8.77 15.77
CA ARG A 352 14.34 -10.21 16.06
C ARG A 352 13.55 -10.98 15.03
N VAL A 353 12.59 -10.34 14.40
CA VAL A 353 11.85 -10.92 13.26
C VAL A 353 12.50 -10.60 11.91
N GLY A 354 13.77 -10.17 11.89
CA GLY A 354 14.57 -9.99 10.69
C GLY A 354 14.27 -8.73 9.87
N TYR A 355 13.83 -7.64 10.51
CA TYR A 355 13.61 -6.33 9.89
C TYR A 355 12.66 -6.35 8.67
N PRO A 356 11.49 -7.01 8.70
CA PRO A 356 10.54 -6.87 7.59
C PRO A 356 10.21 -5.39 7.37
N PRO A 357 10.11 -4.90 6.13
CA PRO A 357 9.63 -3.55 5.90
C PRO A 357 8.29 -3.34 6.58
N LEU A 358 8.13 -2.21 7.30
CA LEU A 358 6.90 -1.95 8.06
C LEU A 358 5.79 -1.43 7.15
N VAL A 359 5.44 -2.24 6.18
CA VAL A 359 4.36 -2.10 5.21
C VAL A 359 3.31 -3.18 5.45
N THR A 360 2.08 -2.90 5.07
CA THR A 360 0.97 -3.85 5.17
C THR A 360 1.21 -5.11 4.31
N PRO A 361 1.02 -6.34 4.85
CA PRO A 361 0.47 -6.66 6.16
C PRO A 361 1.51 -6.74 7.30
N PHE A 362 2.81 -6.76 7.00
CA PHE A 362 3.89 -7.08 7.94
C PHE A 362 4.03 -6.07 9.08
N SER A 363 3.76 -4.80 8.82
CA SER A 363 3.67 -3.79 9.88
C SER A 363 2.64 -4.14 10.94
N GLN A 364 1.51 -4.74 10.53
CA GLN A 364 0.48 -5.18 11.49
C GLN A 364 0.95 -6.39 12.29
N TYR A 365 1.68 -7.33 11.67
CA TYR A 365 2.22 -8.48 12.41
C TYR A 365 3.23 -8.06 13.46
N VAL A 366 4.19 -7.20 13.13
CA VAL A 366 5.16 -6.67 14.10
C VAL A 366 4.46 -5.93 15.24
N LYS A 367 3.50 -5.06 14.93
CA LYS A 367 2.68 -4.37 15.92
C LYS A 367 1.92 -5.35 16.83
N ASN A 368 1.27 -6.34 16.25
CA ASN A 368 0.46 -7.29 17.02
C ASN A 368 1.34 -8.18 17.91
N ILE A 369 2.50 -8.63 17.43
CA ILE A 369 3.48 -9.34 18.27
C ILE A 369 3.87 -8.46 19.47
N SER A 370 4.18 -7.18 19.23
CA SER A 370 4.57 -6.25 20.29
C SER A 370 3.44 -6.00 21.31
N LEU A 371 2.20 -5.82 20.85
CA LEU A 371 1.04 -5.67 21.73
C LEU A 371 0.78 -6.94 22.55
N MET A 372 0.87 -8.12 21.94
CA MET A 372 0.69 -9.39 22.66
C MET A 372 1.81 -9.61 23.68
N ASN A 373 3.04 -9.24 23.35
CA ASN A 373 4.15 -9.30 24.29
C ASN A 373 3.91 -8.41 25.53
N LEU A 374 3.44 -7.16 25.33
CA LEU A 374 3.09 -6.29 26.45
C LEU A 374 2.04 -6.91 27.34
N LEU A 375 0.99 -7.47 26.75
CA LEU A 375 -0.08 -8.15 27.50
C LEU A 375 0.43 -9.35 28.28
N THR A 376 1.22 -10.21 27.66
CA THR A 376 1.74 -11.43 28.29
C THR A 376 2.78 -11.13 29.38
N MET A 377 3.59 -10.11 29.21
CA MET A 377 4.52 -9.63 30.25
C MET A 377 3.76 -9.09 31.46
N GLU A 378 2.69 -8.31 31.28
CA GLU A 378 1.85 -7.86 32.39
C GLU A 378 1.13 -9.03 33.10
N GLN A 379 0.90 -10.14 32.41
CA GLN A 379 0.39 -11.39 33.01
C GLN A 379 1.48 -12.20 33.75
N GLY A 380 2.75 -11.76 33.74
CA GLY A 380 3.87 -12.51 34.31
C GLY A 380 4.36 -13.66 33.42
N LYS A 381 3.96 -13.66 32.14
CA LYS A 381 4.43 -14.60 31.11
C LYS A 381 5.53 -13.95 30.27
N GLY A 382 6.30 -14.71 29.54
CA GLY A 382 7.35 -14.17 28.66
C GLY A 382 6.83 -13.52 27.38
N ARG A 383 7.77 -13.08 26.52
CA ARG A 383 7.51 -12.62 25.16
C ARG A 383 7.24 -13.80 24.21
N PHE A 384 6.65 -13.51 23.07
CA PHE A 384 6.37 -14.48 21.98
C PHE A 384 5.48 -15.66 22.38
N VAL A 385 4.75 -15.55 23.49
CA VAL A 385 3.85 -16.59 23.98
C VAL A 385 2.54 -16.65 23.21
N MET A 386 2.05 -15.51 22.76
CA MET A 386 0.81 -15.37 22.00
C MET A 386 1.11 -14.84 20.60
N MET A 387 1.33 -15.76 19.66
CA MET A 387 1.49 -15.46 18.24
C MET A 387 0.55 -16.34 17.43
N ASP A 388 -0.23 -15.72 16.54
CA ASP A 388 -1.11 -16.44 15.61
C ASP A 388 -0.34 -17.03 14.42
N ASP A 389 -1.03 -17.81 13.60
CA ASP A 389 -0.42 -18.48 12.45
C ASP A 389 0.03 -17.50 11.35
N SER A 390 -0.55 -16.30 11.26
CA SER A 390 -0.12 -15.28 10.29
C SER A 390 1.22 -14.67 10.70
N MET A 391 1.41 -14.38 12.00
CA MET A 391 2.67 -13.90 12.55
C MET A 391 3.76 -14.96 12.38
N TRP A 392 3.45 -16.22 12.72
CA TRP A 392 4.36 -17.33 12.47
C TRP A 392 4.63 -17.55 10.99
N GLY A 393 3.63 -17.42 10.11
CA GLY A 393 3.79 -17.54 8.66
C GLY A 393 4.82 -16.57 8.10
N MET A 394 4.84 -15.31 8.58
CA MET A 394 5.87 -14.35 8.25
C MET A 394 7.25 -14.83 8.71
N ILE A 395 7.40 -15.17 10.00
CA ILE A 395 8.69 -15.58 10.60
C ILE A 395 9.25 -16.83 9.93
N LEU A 396 8.40 -17.80 9.60
CA LEU A 396 8.78 -19.09 9.00
C LEU A 396 9.06 -19.02 7.50
N GLY A 397 8.91 -17.87 6.85
CA GLY A 397 9.17 -17.69 5.42
C GLY A 397 8.02 -18.10 4.49
N LYS A 398 6.83 -18.38 5.02
CA LYS A 398 5.65 -18.79 4.20
C LYS A 398 5.06 -17.66 3.35
N SER A 399 5.40 -16.41 3.67
CA SER A 399 4.98 -15.23 2.91
C SER A 399 6.09 -14.67 2.02
N GLY A 400 7.26 -15.30 2.01
CA GLY A 400 8.45 -14.86 1.31
C GLY A 400 9.66 -14.74 2.26
N LYS A 401 10.80 -14.42 1.69
CA LYS A 401 12.07 -14.31 2.41
C LYS A 401 12.12 -13.03 3.23
N ILE A 402 12.39 -13.18 4.52
CA ILE A 402 12.66 -12.06 5.42
C ILE A 402 14.00 -11.39 5.04
N PRO A 403 14.10 -10.04 5.02
CA PRO A 403 15.32 -9.34 4.64
C PRO A 403 16.53 -9.61 5.52
N GLY A 404 16.35 -9.70 6.84
CA GLY A 404 17.40 -9.96 7.82
C GLY A 404 17.35 -11.37 8.39
N THR A 405 18.10 -11.58 9.48
CA THR A 405 18.18 -12.87 10.18
C THR A 405 17.15 -12.93 11.30
N ILE A 406 16.45 -14.06 11.41
CA ILE A 406 15.57 -14.35 12.54
C ILE A 406 16.40 -14.63 13.80
N ASP A 407 15.96 -14.08 14.93
CA ASP A 407 16.62 -14.26 16.21
C ASP A 407 16.67 -15.75 16.59
N PRO A 408 17.81 -16.28 17.11
CA PRO A 408 17.93 -17.65 17.53
C PRO A 408 16.87 -18.10 18.56
N GLU A 409 16.43 -17.22 19.45
CA GLU A 409 15.35 -17.50 20.40
C GLU A 409 14.04 -17.89 19.67
N LEU A 410 13.68 -17.15 18.61
CA LEU A 410 12.49 -17.47 17.80
C LEU A 410 12.67 -18.76 17.00
N VAL A 411 13.90 -19.04 16.53
CA VAL A 411 14.20 -20.31 15.84
C VAL A 411 14.02 -21.50 16.80
N GLU A 412 14.53 -21.41 18.01
CA GLU A 412 14.37 -22.48 19.02
C GLU A 412 12.90 -22.61 19.49
N LEU A 413 12.19 -21.48 19.61
CA LEU A 413 10.77 -21.50 19.96
C LEU A 413 9.93 -22.18 18.85
N ALA A 414 10.21 -21.90 17.57
CA ALA A 414 9.58 -22.56 16.44
C ALA A 414 9.80 -24.08 16.49
N LYS A 415 11.04 -24.53 16.70
CA LYS A 415 11.38 -25.96 16.83
C LYS A 415 10.61 -26.62 17.97
N LYS A 416 10.55 -25.99 19.15
CA LYS A 416 9.79 -26.51 20.31
C LYS A 416 8.29 -26.64 20.03
N GLN A 417 7.76 -25.80 19.13
CA GLN A 417 6.36 -25.86 18.73
C GLN A 417 6.11 -26.77 17.51
N GLY A 418 7.14 -27.47 17.00
CA GLY A 418 7.02 -28.32 15.81
C GLY A 418 6.79 -27.53 14.52
N ARG A 419 7.23 -26.27 14.47
CA ARG A 419 7.09 -25.39 13.31
C ARG A 419 8.37 -25.45 12.47
N GLU A 420 8.19 -25.50 11.14
CA GLU A 420 9.28 -25.61 10.19
C GLU A 420 9.46 -24.34 9.38
N PHE A 421 10.73 -23.91 9.24
CA PHE A 421 11.11 -22.82 8.33
C PHE A 421 11.11 -23.32 6.88
N THR A 422 10.76 -22.42 5.97
CA THR A 422 10.82 -22.69 4.53
C THR A 422 11.53 -21.55 3.79
N ASP A 423 12.21 -21.88 2.70
CA ASP A 423 12.79 -20.91 1.75
C ASP A 423 12.31 -21.19 0.31
N VAL A 424 11.19 -21.90 0.17
CA VAL A 424 10.55 -22.10 -1.13
C VAL A 424 9.86 -20.83 -1.56
N ASP A 425 9.69 -20.67 -2.86
CA ASP A 425 8.94 -19.53 -3.41
C ASP A 425 7.49 -19.57 -2.91
N ALA A 426 7.08 -18.55 -2.18
CA ALA A 426 5.83 -18.56 -1.42
C ALA A 426 4.60 -18.80 -2.32
N HIS A 427 4.62 -18.36 -3.58
CA HIS A 427 3.52 -18.61 -4.52
C HIS A 427 3.32 -20.12 -4.83
N THR A 428 4.40 -20.93 -4.76
CA THR A 428 4.31 -22.38 -5.00
C THR A 428 3.60 -23.16 -3.87
N LEU A 429 3.39 -22.52 -2.73
CA LEU A 429 2.63 -23.10 -1.61
C LEU A 429 1.10 -23.01 -1.82
N LEU A 430 0.67 -22.33 -2.89
CA LEU A 430 -0.74 -22.11 -3.20
C LEU A 430 -1.17 -23.00 -4.37
N THR A 431 -2.37 -23.56 -4.27
CA THR A 431 -3.00 -24.29 -5.36
C THR A 431 -3.87 -23.38 -6.20
N ASN A 432 -4.00 -23.66 -7.50
CA ASN A 432 -4.93 -22.96 -8.39
C ASN A 432 -6.36 -23.04 -7.85
N ALA A 433 -7.13 -21.98 -8.03
CA ALA A 433 -8.45 -21.85 -7.44
C ALA A 433 -9.57 -21.44 -8.43
N LEU A 434 -9.24 -21.02 -9.64
CA LEU A 434 -10.25 -20.52 -10.60
C LEU A 434 -11.32 -21.55 -10.94
N ASP A 435 -10.97 -22.84 -11.05
CA ASP A 435 -11.94 -23.88 -11.41
C ASP A 435 -12.99 -24.09 -10.30
N ASP A 436 -12.60 -23.97 -9.04
CA ASP A 436 -13.53 -24.04 -7.91
C ASP A 436 -14.47 -22.82 -7.92
N PHE A 437 -13.96 -21.62 -8.20
CA PHE A 437 -14.77 -20.42 -8.30
C PHE A 437 -15.70 -20.41 -9.53
N LYS A 438 -15.27 -20.96 -10.67
CA LYS A 438 -16.16 -21.18 -11.82
C LYS A 438 -17.33 -22.08 -11.46
N LYS A 439 -17.05 -23.18 -10.79
CA LYS A 439 -18.09 -24.11 -10.33
C LYS A 439 -19.07 -23.41 -9.39
N GLU A 440 -18.57 -22.59 -8.45
CA GLU A 440 -19.43 -21.79 -7.55
C GLU A 440 -20.31 -20.81 -8.36
N MET A 441 -19.78 -20.14 -9.37
CA MET A 441 -20.55 -19.25 -10.23
C MET A 441 -21.65 -19.98 -10.98
N ASP A 442 -21.32 -21.14 -11.58
CA ASP A 442 -22.27 -21.96 -12.30
C ASP A 442 -23.41 -22.48 -11.38
N GLU A 443 -23.08 -22.93 -10.18
CA GLU A 443 -24.05 -23.40 -9.17
C GLU A 443 -25.00 -22.28 -8.71
N ASN A 444 -24.52 -21.04 -8.67
CA ASN A 444 -25.34 -19.87 -8.30
C ASN A 444 -26.01 -19.19 -9.51
N GLY A 445 -25.74 -19.62 -10.73
CA GLY A 445 -26.24 -18.97 -11.95
C GLY A 445 -25.72 -17.55 -12.13
N TRP A 446 -24.50 -17.27 -11.69
CA TRP A 446 -23.85 -15.97 -11.85
C TRP A 446 -23.10 -15.91 -13.19
N ASP A 447 -23.26 -14.78 -13.89
CA ASP A 447 -22.52 -14.50 -15.12
C ASP A 447 -21.05 -14.20 -14.81
N TYR A 448 -20.13 -14.64 -15.65
CA TYR A 448 -18.68 -14.39 -15.49
C TYR A 448 -18.28 -12.94 -15.76
N GLY A 449 -19.19 -12.14 -16.33
CA GLY A 449 -18.93 -10.78 -16.76
C GLY A 449 -18.11 -10.70 -18.04
N GLN A 450 -17.85 -9.46 -18.48
CA GLN A 450 -17.01 -9.23 -19.66
C GLN A 450 -15.56 -9.60 -19.33
N ASP A 451 -14.92 -10.42 -20.20
CA ASP A 451 -13.54 -10.83 -20.02
C ASP A 451 -13.26 -11.55 -18.66
N ASP A 452 -14.26 -12.29 -18.13
CA ASP A 452 -14.20 -13.01 -16.84
C ASP A 452 -14.04 -12.10 -15.60
N GLU A 453 -14.45 -10.84 -15.67
CA GLU A 453 -14.25 -9.88 -14.61
C GLU A 453 -15.03 -10.16 -13.31
N GLU A 454 -16.25 -10.72 -13.42
CA GLU A 454 -17.03 -11.11 -12.25
C GLU A 454 -16.44 -12.36 -11.58
N LEU A 455 -15.93 -13.31 -12.39
CA LEU A 455 -15.16 -14.45 -11.88
C LEU A 455 -13.90 -13.98 -11.14
N PHE A 456 -13.20 -13.00 -11.71
CA PHE A 456 -12.04 -12.39 -11.06
C PHE A 456 -12.41 -11.76 -9.70
N GLU A 457 -13.50 -10.99 -9.62
CA GLU A 457 -13.92 -10.36 -8.36
C GLU A 457 -14.30 -11.40 -7.30
N LEU A 458 -15.00 -12.47 -7.67
CA LEU A 458 -15.29 -13.58 -6.76
C LEU A 458 -14.00 -14.23 -6.26
N ALA A 459 -13.07 -14.57 -7.17
CA ALA A 459 -11.84 -15.26 -6.82
C ALA A 459 -10.88 -14.36 -5.99
N MET A 460 -10.89 -13.05 -6.24
CA MET A 460 -10.06 -12.08 -5.51
C MET A 460 -10.64 -11.70 -4.16
N HIS A 461 -11.97 -11.52 -4.05
CA HIS A 461 -12.67 -11.05 -2.85
C HIS A 461 -13.88 -11.93 -2.50
N PRO A 462 -13.72 -13.24 -2.21
CA PRO A 462 -14.83 -14.20 -2.16
C PRO A 462 -15.96 -13.79 -1.21
N GLU A 463 -15.62 -13.39 0.00
CA GLU A 463 -16.61 -13.02 1.01
C GLU A 463 -17.36 -11.73 0.63
N GLN A 464 -16.61 -10.69 0.22
CA GLN A 464 -17.18 -9.39 -0.15
C GLN A 464 -18.05 -9.52 -1.40
N TYR A 465 -17.63 -10.32 -2.38
CA TYR A 465 -18.39 -10.56 -3.59
C TYR A 465 -19.71 -11.28 -3.32
N ARG A 466 -19.70 -12.35 -2.50
CA ARG A 466 -20.93 -13.06 -2.08
C ARG A 466 -21.90 -12.11 -1.38
N ASN A 467 -21.39 -11.27 -0.47
CA ASN A 467 -22.19 -10.26 0.21
C ASN A 467 -22.74 -9.18 -0.75
N TYR A 468 -21.97 -8.80 -1.75
CA TYR A 468 -22.41 -7.91 -2.82
C TYR A 468 -23.54 -8.56 -3.64
N LYS A 469 -23.35 -9.78 -4.16
CA LYS A 469 -24.35 -10.51 -4.97
C LYS A 469 -25.67 -10.78 -4.21
N SER A 470 -25.62 -11.03 -2.91
CA SER A 470 -26.81 -11.21 -2.07
C SER A 470 -27.50 -9.91 -1.67
N GLY A 471 -26.92 -8.74 -1.98
CA GLY A 471 -27.40 -7.42 -1.55
C GLY A 471 -27.16 -7.11 -0.08
N GLN A 472 -26.50 -8.01 0.68
CA GLN A 472 -26.23 -7.78 2.11
C GLN A 472 -25.20 -6.67 2.31
N ALA A 473 -24.20 -6.54 1.42
CA ALA A 473 -23.20 -5.49 1.49
C ALA A 473 -23.85 -4.09 1.48
N LYS A 474 -24.79 -3.83 0.56
CA LYS A 474 -25.49 -2.55 0.47
C LYS A 474 -26.35 -2.26 1.70
N LYS A 475 -27.01 -3.28 2.28
CA LYS A 475 -27.78 -3.13 3.52
C LYS A 475 -26.89 -2.75 4.69
N ASN A 476 -25.74 -3.42 4.84
CA ASN A 476 -24.78 -3.12 5.90
C ASN A 476 -24.21 -1.70 5.72
N PHE A 477 -23.80 -1.33 4.51
CA PHE A 477 -23.28 -0.01 4.22
C PHE A 477 -24.28 1.12 4.56
N LEU A 478 -25.56 0.96 4.17
CA LEU A 478 -26.61 1.93 4.51
C LEU A 478 -26.92 1.99 6.01
N ALA A 479 -26.65 0.94 6.76
CA ALA A 479 -26.81 0.95 8.21
C ALA A 479 -25.63 1.63 8.93
N ASP A 480 -24.47 1.70 8.30
CA ASP A 480 -23.27 2.37 8.81
C ASP A 480 -23.28 3.90 8.52
N LEU A 481 -24.10 4.36 7.58
CA LEU A 481 -24.33 5.78 7.23
C LEU A 481 -25.38 6.43 8.16
#